data_5ccc7155f8cb7f498f4b2e5468ef8a81
#
_entry.id   5ccc7155f8cb7f498f4b2e5468ef8a81
#
_cell.length_a   1.000
_cell.length_b   1.000
_cell.length_c   1.000
_cell.angle_alpha   90.00
_cell.angle_beta   90.00
_cell.angle_gamma   90.00
#
_symmetry.space_group_name_H-M   'P 1'
#
loop_
_entity.id
_entity.type
_entity.pdbx_description
1 polymer ?
#
loop_
_entity_poly.entity_id
_entity_poly.type
_entity_poly.pdbx_seq_one_letter_code
_entity_poly.pdbx_strand_id
1 'polypeptide(L)'
;MKTRNVYAIFFLSLFSLMLLGCGATTTSESTGEYIDDTVITTKVKAAIFNHESLKVNEISVETFKGEVQLSGFVSSASHMPIAMRLARDVNGVTSVKNNMQVK
;
A
#
# COMPACT_ATOMS: atom_id res chain seq x y z
N MET A 1 2.03 -30.80 33.90
CA MET A 1 3.15 -29.86 33.87
C MET A 1 4.00 -29.99 32.63
N LYS A 2 4.40 -31.18 32.25
CA LYS A 2 5.17 -31.38 31.00
C LYS A 2 4.42 -30.98 29.76
N THR A 3 3.10 -31.10 29.76
CA THR A 3 2.27 -30.75 28.64
C THR A 3 2.27 -29.23 28.34
N ARG A 4 2.38 -28.40 29.37
CA ARG A 4 2.44 -26.94 29.16
C ARG A 4 3.72 -26.50 28.46
N ASN A 5 4.84 -27.15 28.77
CA ASN A 5 6.12 -26.85 28.14
C ASN A 5 6.11 -27.22 26.65
N VAL A 6 5.45 -28.33 26.32
CA VAL A 6 5.32 -28.77 24.93
C VAL A 6 4.51 -27.74 24.11
N TYR A 7 3.42 -27.22 24.64
CA TYR A 7 2.63 -26.22 23.97
C TYR A 7 3.40 -24.91 23.78
N ALA A 8 4.17 -24.50 24.78
CA ALA A 8 4.96 -23.28 24.68
C ALA A 8 6.02 -23.39 23.58
N ILE A 9 6.69 -24.53 23.50
CA ILE A 9 7.68 -24.77 22.44
C ILE A 9 7.03 -24.79 21.08
N PHE A 10 5.87 -25.41 20.95
CA PHE A 10 5.13 -25.46 19.70
C PHE A 10 4.72 -24.07 19.24
N PHE A 11 4.27 -23.22 20.15
CA PHE A 11 3.88 -21.84 19.85
C PHE A 11 5.07 -21.01 19.36
N LEU A 12 6.20 -21.14 19.99
CA LEU A 12 7.41 -20.43 19.60
C LEU A 12 7.88 -20.86 18.22
N SER A 13 7.80 -22.15 17.92
CA SER A 13 8.18 -22.68 16.61
C SER A 13 7.26 -22.15 15.50
N LEU A 14 5.98 -22.10 15.75
CA LEU A 14 5.01 -21.59 14.79
C LEU A 14 5.23 -20.10 14.50
N PHE A 15 5.49 -19.32 15.53
CA PHE A 15 5.77 -17.90 15.41
C PHE A 15 7.03 -17.65 14.58
N SER A 16 8.06 -18.44 14.78
CA SER A 16 9.31 -18.35 14.04
C SER A 16 9.10 -18.60 12.53
N LEU A 17 8.25 -19.56 12.20
CA LEU A 17 7.92 -19.86 10.80
C LEU A 17 7.20 -18.69 10.12
N MET A 18 6.34 -17.99 10.83
CA MET A 18 5.65 -16.82 10.28
C MET A 18 6.62 -15.69 9.94
N LEU A 19 7.59 -15.46 10.79
CA LEU A 19 8.61 -14.43 10.55
C LEU A 19 9.46 -14.76 9.31
N LEU A 20 9.82 -16.00 9.14
CA LEU A 20 10.57 -16.45 7.97
C LEU A 20 9.75 -16.29 6.69
N GLY A 21 8.45 -16.55 6.74
CA GLY A 21 7.56 -16.35 5.62
C GLY A 21 7.52 -14.90 5.17
N CYS A 22 7.43 -13.97 6.10
CA CYS A 22 7.45 -12.53 5.78
C CYS A 22 8.78 -12.12 5.14
N GLY A 23 9.90 -12.61 5.65
CA GLY A 23 11.22 -12.34 5.08
C GLY A 23 11.35 -12.87 3.66
N ALA A 24 10.86 -14.05 3.40
CA ALA A 24 10.89 -14.65 2.08
C ALA A 24 10.06 -13.86 1.06
N THR A 25 8.90 -13.37 1.48
CA THR A 25 8.04 -12.53 0.63
C THR A 25 8.74 -11.24 0.24
N THR A 26 9.37 -10.57 1.20
CA THR A 26 10.12 -9.33 0.94
C THR A 26 11.27 -9.56 -0.05
N THR A 27 11.97 -10.67 0.10
CA THR A 27 13.09 -11.02 -0.76
C THR A 27 12.64 -11.24 -2.20
N SER A 28 11.50 -11.89 -2.41
CA SER A 28 11.01 -12.17 -3.76
C SER A 28 10.56 -10.90 -4.48
N GLU A 29 10.08 -9.90 -3.76
CA GLU A 29 9.70 -8.61 -4.36
C GLU A 29 10.90 -7.85 -4.89
N SER A 30 12.05 -7.95 -4.24
CA SER A 30 13.24 -7.21 -4.63
C SER A 30 13.87 -7.70 -5.92
N THR A 31 13.52 -8.89 -6.40
CA THR A 31 14.14 -9.49 -7.58
C THR A 31 13.38 -9.22 -8.86
N GLY A 32 12.13 -8.75 -8.80
CA GLY A 32 11.31 -8.53 -9.97
C GLY A 32 11.11 -7.06 -10.27
N GLU A 33 10.88 -6.76 -11.54
CA GLU A 33 10.46 -5.43 -11.97
C GLU A 33 8.99 -5.20 -11.64
N TYR A 34 8.28 -6.29 -11.39
CA TYR A 34 6.85 -6.24 -11.07
C TYR A 34 6.66 -5.87 -9.61
N ILE A 35 5.89 -4.83 -9.38
CA ILE A 35 5.47 -4.44 -8.04
C ILE A 35 3.98 -4.71 -7.94
N ASP A 36 3.58 -5.45 -6.91
CA ASP A 36 2.19 -5.82 -6.69
C ASP A 36 1.30 -4.58 -6.59
N ASP A 37 0.14 -4.63 -7.23
CA ASP A 37 -0.83 -3.53 -7.20
C ASP A 37 -1.25 -3.17 -5.77
N THR A 38 -1.32 -4.14 -4.88
CA THR A 38 -1.65 -3.90 -3.47
C THR A 38 -0.57 -3.05 -2.80
N VAL A 39 0.69 -3.31 -3.10
CA VAL A 39 1.81 -2.53 -2.57
C VAL A 39 1.76 -1.11 -3.11
N ILE A 40 1.49 -0.95 -4.40
CA ILE A 40 1.36 0.37 -5.02
C ILE A 40 0.24 1.16 -4.35
N THR A 41 -0.94 0.55 -4.20
CA THR A 41 -2.08 1.18 -3.53
C THR A 41 -1.70 1.67 -2.14
N THR A 42 -1.03 0.83 -1.35
CA THR A 42 -0.63 1.16 0.00
C THR A 42 0.33 2.35 0.02
N LYS A 43 1.30 2.37 -0.89
CA LYS A 43 2.27 3.45 -0.96
C LYS A 43 1.65 4.76 -1.42
N VAL A 44 0.72 4.71 -2.36
CA VAL A 44 -0.02 5.90 -2.81
C VAL A 44 -0.84 6.47 -1.67
N LYS A 45 -1.56 5.61 -0.95
CA LYS A 45 -2.34 6.04 0.22
C LYS A 45 -1.45 6.68 1.28
N ALA A 46 -0.30 6.10 1.54
CA ALA A 46 0.66 6.65 2.52
C ALA A 46 1.16 8.02 2.08
N ALA A 47 1.48 8.19 0.80
CA ALA A 47 1.94 9.48 0.27
C ALA A 47 0.86 10.55 0.42
N ILE A 48 -0.39 10.20 0.13
CA ILE A 48 -1.53 11.12 0.28
C ILE A 48 -1.74 11.46 1.75
N PHE A 49 -1.70 10.46 2.63
CA PHE A 49 -1.89 10.65 4.06
C PHE A 49 -0.82 11.58 4.66
N ASN A 50 0.41 11.48 4.18
CA ASN A 50 1.52 12.27 4.69
C ASN A 50 1.56 13.69 4.15
N HIS A 51 0.76 14.02 3.14
CA HIS A 51 0.72 15.37 2.58
C HIS A 51 -0.29 16.22 3.36
N GLU A 52 0.17 17.34 3.88
CA GLU A 52 -0.65 18.18 4.78
C GLU A 52 -1.90 18.77 4.14
N SER A 53 -1.88 18.98 2.81
CA SER A 53 -3.01 19.55 2.09
C SER A 53 -4.08 18.54 1.74
N LEU A 54 -3.78 17.25 1.81
CA LEU A 54 -4.70 16.19 1.35
C LEU A 54 -5.29 15.44 2.52
N LYS A 55 -6.50 14.93 2.31
CA LYS A 55 -7.19 14.08 3.27
C LYS A 55 -7.41 12.71 2.66
N VAL A 56 -6.83 11.69 3.28
CA VAL A 56 -6.90 10.32 2.76
C VAL A 56 -8.33 9.78 2.69
N ASN A 57 -9.20 10.24 3.57
CA ASN A 57 -10.60 9.79 3.58
C ASN A 57 -11.46 10.41 2.48
N GLU A 58 -10.94 11.41 1.77
CA GLU A 58 -11.62 12.01 0.62
C GLU A 58 -11.24 11.34 -0.69
N ILE A 59 -10.12 10.62 -0.71
CA ILE A 59 -9.54 10.07 -1.92
C ILE A 59 -9.45 8.55 -1.82
N SER A 60 -10.09 7.88 -2.76
CA SER A 60 -10.00 6.42 -2.91
C SER A 60 -8.93 6.09 -3.93
N VAL A 61 -8.13 5.07 -3.64
CA VAL A 61 -7.03 4.64 -4.49
C VAL A 61 -7.25 3.19 -4.89
N GLU A 62 -7.23 2.92 -6.18
CA GLU A 62 -7.27 1.57 -6.72
C GLU A 62 -6.18 1.42 -7.76
N THR A 63 -5.54 0.25 -7.80
CA THR A 63 -4.45 -0.02 -8.73
C THR A 63 -4.73 -1.31 -9.48
N PHE A 64 -4.58 -1.24 -10.79
CA PHE A 64 -4.70 -2.41 -11.65
C PHE A 64 -3.56 -2.40 -12.68
N LYS A 65 -2.70 -3.41 -12.60
CA LYS A 65 -1.54 -3.56 -13.49
C LYS A 65 -0.69 -2.29 -13.59
N GLY A 66 -0.46 -1.67 -12.45
CA GLY A 66 0.36 -0.46 -12.36
C GLY A 66 -0.39 0.83 -12.65
N GLU A 67 -1.60 0.77 -13.17
CA GLU A 67 -2.42 1.97 -13.37
C GLU A 67 -3.16 2.31 -12.08
N VAL A 68 -2.94 3.49 -11.57
CA VAL A 68 -3.57 3.99 -10.35
C VAL A 68 -4.77 4.84 -10.73
N GLN A 69 -5.91 4.53 -10.15
CA GLN A 69 -7.12 5.33 -10.30
C GLN A 69 -7.41 6.03 -8.98
N LEU A 70 -7.52 7.35 -9.03
CA LEU A 70 -7.89 8.18 -7.89
C LEU A 70 -9.33 8.66 -8.08
N SER A 71 -10.15 8.48 -7.06
CA SER A 71 -11.56 8.87 -7.11
C SER A 71 -11.99 9.49 -5.79
N GLY A 72 -13.18 10.10 -5.80
CA GLY A 72 -13.75 10.71 -4.61
C GLY A 72 -14.01 12.18 -4.79
N PHE A 73 -14.34 12.83 -3.68
CA PHE A 73 -14.71 14.26 -3.67
C PHE A 73 -13.72 15.00 -2.78
N VAL A 74 -12.97 15.92 -3.40
CA VAL A 74 -11.95 16.70 -2.71
C VAL A 74 -12.46 18.11 -2.41
N SER A 75 -11.88 18.72 -1.39
CA SER A 75 -12.32 20.05 -0.93
C SER A 75 -11.89 21.19 -1.84
N SER A 76 -10.87 20.98 -2.66
CA SER A 76 -10.33 22.01 -3.54
C SER A 76 -9.81 21.39 -4.83
N ALA A 77 -10.00 22.12 -5.93
CA ALA A 77 -9.51 21.68 -7.24
C ALA A 77 -7.98 21.52 -7.25
N SER A 78 -7.28 22.32 -6.45
CA SER A 78 -5.82 22.23 -6.36
C SER A 78 -5.32 20.91 -5.74
N HIS A 79 -6.16 20.18 -5.04
CA HIS A 79 -5.80 18.90 -4.45
C HIS A 79 -5.62 17.81 -5.51
N MET A 80 -6.32 17.92 -6.65
CA MET A 80 -6.25 16.89 -7.67
C MET A 80 -4.87 16.74 -8.30
N PRO A 81 -4.23 17.81 -8.81
CA PRO A 81 -2.88 17.65 -9.37
C PRO A 81 -1.84 17.22 -8.35
N ILE A 82 -2.00 17.60 -7.09
CA ILE A 82 -1.10 17.19 -6.02
C ILE A 82 -1.20 15.67 -5.83
N ALA A 83 -2.42 15.16 -5.68
CA ALA A 83 -2.64 13.72 -5.48
C ALA A 83 -2.13 12.91 -6.68
N MET A 84 -2.37 13.40 -7.90
CA MET A 84 -1.90 12.72 -9.11
C MET A 84 -0.39 12.65 -9.18
N ARG A 85 0.30 13.72 -8.82
CA ARG A 85 1.76 13.74 -8.81
C ARG A 85 2.32 12.78 -7.76
N LEU A 86 1.74 12.78 -6.57
CA LEU A 86 2.17 11.85 -5.52
C LEU A 86 2.01 10.40 -5.98
N ALA A 87 0.91 10.09 -6.66
CA ALA A 87 0.68 8.75 -7.17
C ALA A 87 1.70 8.38 -8.25
N ARG A 88 1.97 9.29 -9.18
CA ARG A 88 2.94 9.04 -10.25
C ARG A 88 4.35 8.78 -9.74
N ASP A 89 4.70 9.38 -8.61
CA ASP A 89 6.04 9.24 -8.03
C ASP A 89 6.26 7.91 -7.32
N VAL A 90 5.22 7.13 -7.11
CA VAL A 90 5.35 5.82 -6.48
C VAL A 90 5.94 4.81 -7.46
N ASN A 91 6.93 4.06 -7.00
CA ASN A 91 7.59 3.04 -7.81
C ASN A 91 6.57 2.00 -8.29
N GLY A 92 6.63 1.67 -9.56
CA GLY A 92 5.75 0.66 -10.16
C GLY A 92 4.52 1.25 -10.83
N VAL A 93 4.22 2.53 -10.61
CA VAL A 93 3.08 3.19 -11.26
C VAL A 93 3.41 3.46 -12.72
N THR A 94 2.55 2.97 -13.60
CA THR A 94 2.69 3.17 -15.05
C THR A 94 1.86 4.35 -15.54
N SER A 95 0.72 4.60 -14.91
CA SER A 95 -0.15 5.71 -15.26
C SER A 95 -1.08 6.04 -14.10
N VAL A 96 -1.63 7.24 -14.12
CA VAL A 96 -2.59 7.68 -13.09
C VAL A 96 -3.82 8.24 -13.80
N LYS A 97 -4.97 7.74 -13.39
CA LYS A 97 -6.26 8.18 -13.90
C LYS A 97 -6.99 8.99 -12.83
N ASN A 98 -7.45 10.18 -13.21
CA ASN A 98 -8.15 11.06 -12.29
C ASN A 98 -9.67 10.94 -12.46
N ASN A 99 -10.34 10.44 -11.43
CA ASN A 99 -11.79 10.42 -11.31
C ASN A 99 -12.23 11.16 -10.05
N MET A 100 -11.41 12.08 -9.57
CA MET A 100 -11.79 12.93 -8.44
C MET A 100 -12.65 14.10 -8.91
N GLN A 101 -13.50 14.57 -8.01
CA GLN A 101 -14.35 15.72 -8.23
C GLN A 101 -14.28 16.65 -7.03
N VAL A 102 -14.50 17.93 -7.27
CA VAL A 102 -14.55 18.93 -6.19
C VAL A 102 -15.95 18.92 -5.59
N LYS A 103 -16.01 18.98 -4.26
CA LYS A 103 -17.29 19.07 -3.53
C LYS A 103 -18.08 20.30 -3.90
#